data_db246ebf2ed239d62ceb444713eb9caf
#
_entry.id   db246ebf2ed239d62ceb444713eb9caf
#
_cell.length_a   1.000
_cell.length_b   1.000
_cell.length_c   1.000
_cell.angle_alpha   90.00
_cell.angle_beta   90.00
_cell.angle_gamma   90.00
#
_symmetry.space_group_name_H-M   'P 1'
#
loop_
_entity.id
_entity.type
_entity.pdbx_description
1 polymer ?
#
loop_
_entity_poly.entity_id
_entity_poly.type
_entity_poly.pdbx_seq_one_letter_code
_entity_poly.pdbx_strand_id
1 'polypeptide(L)'
;MDIVCCTDRAYLKYCITMLLSLLDNNKGENMCIHLLANGLGEDDVDKVRRVVLGGNARLEVYQVDASLLESLPRGQYDYITPTTYARLFLAEILPAHVGRVIYLDCDLLVMDSLLPLWEYPLQEGVEVAAVEDSCSANPFYYERLRLSAGHRYFNAGVLLIDLNAWRERGFVGLAMELLGKGELRLDYADQDVLNVLCEGRTQYLPFRYNLQEAMLRRYVPEISERARQEIVASLDCPAIIHFTYILKPWCYTSFHPYKEHFYYYFDQTEWCGERPSPSWKERVRRWNEV
;
A
#
# COMPACT_ATOMS: atom_id res chain seq x y z
N MET A 1 -2.61 10.77 -14.65
CA MET A 1 -2.31 9.55 -13.84
C MET A 1 -3.57 9.17 -13.08
N ASP A 2 -3.93 7.90 -13.11
CA ASP A 2 -5.02 7.35 -12.30
C ASP A 2 -4.44 6.68 -11.06
N ILE A 3 -4.72 7.26 -9.89
CA ILE A 3 -4.19 6.82 -8.59
C ILE A 3 -5.32 6.23 -7.78
N VAL A 4 -5.14 5.03 -7.24
CA VAL A 4 -6.16 4.37 -6.40
C VAL A 4 -5.66 4.26 -4.98
N CYS A 5 -6.49 4.56 -4.03
CA CYS A 5 -6.30 4.23 -2.62
C CYS A 5 -7.59 3.72 -2.00
N CYS A 6 -7.47 2.90 -0.98
CA CYS A 6 -8.61 2.37 -0.23
C CYS A 6 -8.48 2.74 1.23
N THR A 7 -9.54 3.27 1.83
CA THR A 7 -9.53 3.63 3.24
C THR A 7 -10.86 3.39 3.92
N ASP A 8 -10.78 3.12 5.21
CA ASP A 8 -11.91 3.15 6.14
C ASP A 8 -11.77 4.37 7.08
N ARG A 9 -12.74 4.51 7.97
CA ARG A 9 -12.77 5.65 8.90
C ARG A 9 -11.57 5.68 9.85
N ALA A 10 -11.01 4.53 10.23
CA ALA A 10 -9.87 4.46 11.13
C ALA A 10 -8.58 4.96 10.47
N TYR A 11 -8.45 4.73 9.16
CA TYR A 11 -7.28 5.11 8.37
C TYR A 11 -7.44 6.44 7.60
N LEU A 12 -8.61 7.08 7.66
CA LEU A 12 -8.92 8.30 6.90
C LEU A 12 -7.85 9.40 7.04
N LYS A 13 -7.43 9.70 8.28
CA LYS A 13 -6.42 10.75 8.52
C LYS A 13 -5.06 10.43 7.92
N TYR A 14 -4.69 9.16 7.86
CA TYR A 14 -3.44 8.71 7.23
C TYR A 14 -3.54 8.73 5.72
N CYS A 15 -4.70 8.34 5.17
CA CYS A 15 -5.01 8.47 3.76
C CYS A 15 -4.89 9.94 3.29
N ILE A 16 -5.48 10.87 4.03
CA ILE A 16 -5.40 12.32 3.72
C ILE A 16 -3.95 12.81 3.81
N THR A 17 -3.17 12.34 4.78
CA THR A 17 -1.74 12.67 4.91
C THR A 17 -0.94 12.17 3.70
N MET A 18 -1.18 10.94 3.27
CA MET A 18 -0.60 10.36 2.06
C MET A 18 -0.97 11.19 0.83
N LEU A 19 -2.26 11.52 0.65
CA LEU A 19 -2.74 12.32 -0.48
C LEU A 19 -2.10 13.72 -0.51
N LEU A 20 -1.91 14.37 0.63
CA LEU A 20 -1.18 15.64 0.70
C LEU A 20 0.25 15.50 0.18
N SER A 21 0.96 14.47 0.59
CA SER A 21 2.32 14.22 0.11
C SER A 21 2.36 13.89 -1.39
N LEU A 22 1.39 13.13 -1.88
CA LEU A 22 1.23 12.82 -3.31
C LEU A 22 1.03 14.09 -4.14
N LEU A 23 0.08 14.92 -3.74
CA LEU A 23 -0.29 16.14 -4.47
C LEU A 23 0.85 17.18 -4.44
N ASP A 24 1.54 17.30 -3.31
CA ASP A 24 2.66 18.23 -3.15
C ASP A 24 3.85 17.89 -4.06
N ASN A 25 4.17 16.59 -4.20
CA ASN A 25 5.29 16.11 -5.01
C ASN A 25 4.93 15.83 -6.48
N ASN A 26 3.66 16.04 -6.88
CA ASN A 26 3.20 15.86 -8.26
C ASN A 26 2.42 17.10 -8.77
N LYS A 27 2.84 18.29 -8.34
CA LYS A 27 2.25 19.55 -8.81
C LYS A 27 2.36 19.71 -10.31
N GLY A 28 1.26 20.03 -10.95
CA GLY A 28 1.20 20.22 -12.41
C GLY A 28 0.83 18.96 -13.19
N GLU A 29 0.83 17.80 -12.55
CA GLU A 29 0.39 16.56 -13.17
C GLU A 29 -1.14 16.47 -13.20
N ASN A 30 -1.68 15.96 -14.31
CA ASN A 30 -3.12 15.69 -14.41
C ASN A 30 -3.43 14.35 -13.71
N MET A 31 -4.02 14.43 -12.52
CA MET A 31 -4.33 13.25 -11.71
C MET A 31 -5.82 13.06 -11.50
N CYS A 32 -6.25 11.81 -11.48
CA CYS A 32 -7.54 11.36 -10.98
C CYS A 32 -7.30 10.43 -9.79
N ILE A 33 -7.81 10.81 -8.64
CA ILE A 33 -7.77 9.99 -7.42
C ILE A 33 -9.05 9.17 -7.38
N HIS A 34 -8.92 7.86 -7.41
CA HIS A 34 -10.00 6.90 -7.24
C HIS A 34 -9.99 6.42 -5.79
N LEU A 35 -10.90 6.92 -4.98
CA LEU A 35 -11.04 6.56 -3.57
C LEU A 35 -12.02 5.40 -3.40
N LEU A 36 -11.52 4.25 -2.96
CA LEU A 36 -12.35 3.16 -2.50
C LEU A 36 -12.71 3.41 -1.02
N ALA A 37 -13.95 3.79 -0.79
CA ALA A 37 -14.47 4.18 0.53
C ALA A 37 -15.13 2.98 1.22
N ASN A 38 -14.51 2.47 2.28
CA ASN A 38 -15.10 1.41 3.11
C ASN A 38 -15.76 2.03 4.34
N GLY A 39 -17.09 2.18 4.29
CA GLY A 39 -17.88 2.70 5.41
C GLY A 39 -17.66 4.19 5.73
N LEU A 40 -17.17 4.98 4.76
CA LEU A 40 -17.06 6.43 4.91
C LEU A 40 -18.41 7.11 4.67
N GLY A 41 -18.76 8.06 5.56
CA GLY A 41 -19.88 8.96 5.37
C GLY A 41 -19.53 10.15 4.46
N GLU A 42 -20.55 10.96 4.10
CA GLU A 42 -20.34 12.14 3.24
C GLU A 42 -19.35 13.13 3.85
N ASP A 43 -19.42 13.40 5.15
CA ASP A 43 -18.48 14.29 5.84
C ASP A 43 -17.02 13.83 5.71
N ASP A 44 -16.79 12.53 5.78
CA ASP A 44 -15.44 11.95 5.64
C ASP A 44 -14.95 12.05 4.18
N VAL A 45 -15.82 11.79 3.21
CA VAL A 45 -15.54 11.98 1.79
C VAL A 45 -15.27 13.44 1.45
N ASP A 46 -16.01 14.38 2.05
CA ASP A 46 -15.81 15.81 1.85
C ASP A 46 -14.45 16.30 2.37
N LYS A 47 -13.91 15.69 3.43
CA LYS A 47 -12.53 15.97 3.87
C LYS A 47 -11.52 15.58 2.81
N VAL A 48 -11.65 14.39 2.22
CA VAL A 48 -10.80 13.96 1.10
C VAL A 48 -10.98 14.87 -0.10
N ARG A 49 -12.22 15.22 -0.45
CA ARG A 49 -12.54 16.08 -1.58
C ARG A 49 -11.87 17.46 -1.49
N ARG A 50 -11.90 18.08 -0.31
CA ARG A 50 -11.24 19.38 -0.10
C ARG A 50 -9.74 19.30 -0.37
N VAL A 51 -9.08 18.24 0.06
CA VAL A 51 -7.63 18.05 -0.14
C VAL A 51 -7.32 17.81 -1.62
N VAL A 52 -8.04 16.89 -2.26
CA VAL A 52 -7.79 16.51 -3.67
C VAL A 52 -8.03 17.69 -4.61
N LEU A 53 -9.14 18.40 -4.45
CA LEU A 53 -9.45 19.58 -5.27
C LEU A 53 -8.49 20.73 -4.98
N GLY A 54 -8.05 20.91 -3.73
CA GLY A 54 -7.02 21.88 -3.34
C GLY A 54 -5.67 21.63 -4.02
N GLY A 55 -5.36 20.38 -4.32
CA GLY A 55 -4.19 19.96 -5.09
C GLY A 55 -4.40 19.93 -6.61
N ASN A 56 -5.52 20.45 -7.10
CA ASN A 56 -5.88 20.52 -8.53
C ASN A 56 -5.97 19.15 -9.23
N ALA A 57 -6.40 18.12 -8.49
CA ALA A 57 -6.68 16.80 -9.00
C ALA A 57 -8.19 16.51 -9.01
N ARG A 58 -8.62 15.49 -9.77
CA ARG A 58 -10.00 15.01 -9.76
C ARG A 58 -10.18 13.92 -8.71
N LEU A 59 -11.37 13.83 -8.13
CA LEU A 59 -11.75 12.77 -7.19
C LEU A 59 -12.95 12.00 -7.71
N GLU A 60 -12.79 10.70 -7.82
CA GLU A 60 -13.85 9.72 -8.05
C GLU A 60 -13.97 8.82 -6.81
N VAL A 61 -15.19 8.64 -6.30
CA VAL A 61 -15.44 7.89 -5.05
C VAL A 61 -16.27 6.66 -5.33
N TYR A 62 -15.80 5.51 -4.87
CA TYR A 62 -16.47 4.22 -5.02
C TYR A 62 -16.73 3.65 -3.63
N GLN A 63 -18.01 3.42 -3.30
CA GLN A 63 -18.36 2.73 -2.06
C GLN A 63 -18.07 1.23 -2.21
N VAL A 64 -17.33 0.68 -1.26
CA VAL A 64 -17.00 -0.74 -1.23
C VAL A 64 -18.01 -1.49 -0.36
N ASP A 65 -18.40 -2.67 -0.79
CA ASP A 65 -19.29 -3.52 0.02
C ASP A 65 -18.52 -4.10 1.21
N ALA A 66 -18.70 -3.47 2.37
CA ALA A 66 -18.06 -3.88 3.61
C ALA A 66 -18.42 -5.34 3.99
N SER A 67 -19.65 -5.79 3.71
CA SER A 67 -20.10 -7.14 4.04
C SER A 67 -19.36 -8.21 3.22
N LEU A 68 -19.08 -7.91 1.95
CA LEU A 68 -18.26 -8.76 1.11
C LEU A 68 -16.84 -8.87 1.68
N LEU A 69 -16.20 -7.74 1.99
CA LEU A 69 -14.84 -7.74 2.52
C LEU A 69 -14.72 -8.46 3.86
N GLU A 70 -15.69 -8.28 4.76
CA GLU A 70 -15.73 -8.95 6.06
C GLU A 70 -15.96 -10.47 5.96
N SER A 71 -16.55 -10.95 4.87
CA SER A 71 -16.75 -12.38 4.61
C SER A 71 -15.48 -13.10 4.17
N LEU A 72 -14.45 -12.38 3.77
CA LEU A 72 -13.19 -12.95 3.28
C LEU A 72 -12.30 -13.43 4.44
N PRO A 73 -11.41 -14.41 4.19
CA PRO A 73 -10.53 -14.96 5.21
C PRO A 73 -9.67 -13.88 5.85
N ARG A 74 -9.58 -13.86 7.16
CA ARG A 74 -8.68 -12.94 7.88
C ARG A 74 -7.24 -13.42 7.79
N GLY A 75 -6.31 -12.51 7.54
CA GLY A 75 -4.88 -12.79 7.66
C GLY A 75 -4.48 -13.14 9.10
N GLN A 76 -3.24 -13.57 9.30
CA GLN A 76 -2.72 -13.93 10.63
C GLN A 76 -2.58 -12.72 11.56
N TYR A 77 -2.48 -11.51 11.02
CA TYR A 77 -2.12 -10.31 11.76
C TYR A 77 -3.31 -9.36 11.92
N ASP A 78 -3.65 -9.00 13.16
CA ASP A 78 -4.78 -8.13 13.50
C ASP A 78 -4.72 -6.72 12.89
N TYR A 79 -3.54 -6.25 12.49
CA TYR A 79 -3.38 -4.94 11.84
C TYR A 79 -3.73 -4.96 10.34
N ILE A 80 -3.91 -6.15 9.75
CA ILE A 80 -4.38 -6.31 8.37
C ILE A 80 -5.91 -6.36 8.41
N THR A 81 -6.55 -5.27 8.01
CA THR A 81 -8.01 -5.19 8.01
C THR A 81 -8.62 -5.77 6.73
N PRO A 82 -9.89 -6.21 6.73
CA PRO A 82 -10.55 -6.67 5.49
C PRO A 82 -10.58 -5.62 4.37
N THR A 83 -10.43 -4.34 4.70
CA THR A 83 -10.33 -3.23 3.74
C THR A 83 -9.23 -3.44 2.71
N THR A 84 -8.14 -4.14 3.07
CA THR A 84 -7.03 -4.41 2.15
C THR A 84 -7.46 -5.25 0.95
N TYR A 85 -8.45 -6.12 1.09
CA TYR A 85 -8.97 -6.93 -0.01
C TYR A 85 -9.64 -6.12 -1.13
N ALA A 86 -10.04 -4.87 -0.87
CA ALA A 86 -10.70 -4.04 -1.88
C ALA A 86 -9.86 -3.88 -3.15
N ARG A 87 -8.51 -3.93 -3.04
CA ARG A 87 -7.62 -3.85 -4.21
C ARG A 87 -7.76 -5.02 -5.17
N LEU A 88 -8.23 -6.18 -4.73
CA LEU A 88 -8.47 -7.33 -5.60
C LEU A 88 -9.64 -7.12 -6.57
N PHE A 89 -10.56 -6.19 -6.24
CA PHE A 89 -11.78 -5.93 -7.01
C PHE A 89 -11.66 -4.73 -7.96
N LEU A 90 -10.47 -4.14 -8.12
CA LEU A 90 -10.26 -2.93 -8.92
C LEU A 90 -10.73 -3.07 -10.36
N ALA A 91 -10.55 -4.23 -10.96
CA ALA A 91 -10.97 -4.51 -12.34
C ALA A 91 -12.49 -4.42 -12.55
N GLU A 92 -13.28 -4.66 -11.49
CA GLU A 92 -14.75 -4.58 -11.53
C GLU A 92 -15.27 -3.24 -10.99
N ILE A 93 -14.59 -2.66 -9.98
CA ILE A 93 -15.02 -1.39 -9.36
C ILE A 93 -14.78 -0.21 -10.30
N LEU A 94 -13.61 -0.19 -10.98
CA LEU A 94 -13.23 0.96 -11.78
C LEU A 94 -13.84 0.91 -13.20
N PRO A 95 -14.22 2.07 -13.77
CA PRO A 95 -14.79 2.14 -15.12
C PRO A 95 -13.87 1.52 -16.17
N ALA A 96 -14.46 0.95 -17.23
CA ALA A 96 -13.74 0.25 -18.29
C ALA A 96 -12.70 1.12 -19.02
N HIS A 97 -12.87 2.45 -19.04
CA HIS A 97 -11.92 3.36 -19.67
C HIS A 97 -10.62 3.56 -18.84
N VAL A 98 -10.62 3.18 -17.56
CA VAL A 98 -9.42 3.20 -16.71
C VAL A 98 -8.66 1.90 -16.96
N GLY A 99 -7.66 1.97 -17.84
CA GLY A 99 -6.89 0.78 -18.27
C GLY A 99 -5.66 0.49 -17.39
N ARG A 100 -5.15 1.52 -16.68
CA ARG A 100 -3.93 1.41 -15.84
C ARG A 100 -4.12 2.24 -14.58
N VAL A 101 -3.58 1.79 -13.46
CA VAL A 101 -3.60 2.55 -12.20
C VAL A 101 -2.29 2.36 -11.42
N ILE A 102 -1.95 3.36 -10.61
CA ILE A 102 -1.03 3.18 -9.48
C ILE A 102 -1.92 3.02 -8.23
N TYR A 103 -1.81 1.87 -7.58
CA TYR A 103 -2.42 1.65 -6.27
C TYR A 103 -1.44 2.05 -5.16
N LEU A 104 -1.93 2.77 -4.16
CA LEU A 104 -1.17 3.23 -3.00
C LEU A 104 -1.90 2.89 -1.69
N ASP A 105 -1.19 2.26 -0.76
CA ASP A 105 -1.67 2.13 0.62
C ASP A 105 -1.71 3.49 1.32
N CYS A 106 -2.49 3.60 2.40
CA CYS A 106 -2.67 4.85 3.13
C CYS A 106 -1.55 5.17 4.13
N ASP A 107 -0.71 4.18 4.43
CA ASP A 107 0.38 4.28 5.41
C ASP A 107 1.76 4.49 4.73
N LEU A 108 1.79 5.40 3.77
CA LEU A 108 3.00 5.78 3.07
C LEU A 108 3.11 7.30 2.86
N LEU A 109 4.29 7.77 2.46
CA LEU A 109 4.52 9.12 1.98
C LEU A 109 5.12 9.09 0.58
N VAL A 110 4.56 9.88 -0.31
CA VAL A 110 5.16 10.18 -1.61
C VAL A 110 6.17 11.30 -1.43
N MET A 111 7.42 11.07 -1.84
CA MET A 111 8.56 11.96 -1.62
C MET A 111 9.11 12.55 -2.91
N ASP A 112 8.66 12.05 -4.07
CA ASP A 112 9.11 12.50 -5.39
C ASP A 112 8.00 12.28 -6.43
N SER A 113 8.17 12.79 -7.64
CA SER A 113 7.21 12.60 -8.73
C SER A 113 6.96 11.11 -9.03
N LEU A 114 5.69 10.75 -9.19
CA LEU A 114 5.25 9.42 -9.62
C LEU A 114 5.08 9.31 -11.14
N LEU A 115 5.34 10.39 -11.91
CA LEU A 115 5.25 10.33 -13.37
C LEU A 115 6.16 9.24 -13.97
N PRO A 116 7.43 9.06 -13.53
CA PRO A 116 8.27 7.98 -14.04
C PRO A 116 7.76 6.58 -13.69
N LEU A 117 7.02 6.42 -12.57
CA LEU A 117 6.34 5.17 -12.22
C LEU A 117 5.10 4.95 -13.10
N TRP A 118 4.32 6.02 -13.33
CA TRP A 118 3.15 5.97 -14.21
C TRP A 118 3.51 5.58 -15.64
N GLU A 119 4.61 6.12 -16.16
CA GLU A 119 5.11 5.86 -17.52
C GLU A 119 5.95 4.59 -17.61
N TYR A 120 6.16 3.90 -16.48
CA TYR A 120 6.99 2.69 -16.45
C TYR A 120 6.45 1.64 -17.44
N PRO A 121 7.28 1.18 -18.39
CA PRO A 121 6.82 0.26 -19.42
C PRO A 121 6.58 -1.12 -18.83
N LEU A 122 5.34 -1.60 -18.90
CA LEU A 122 5.02 -3.00 -18.60
C LEU A 122 5.36 -3.86 -19.83
N GLN A 123 6.10 -4.94 -19.59
CA GLN A 123 6.44 -5.91 -20.63
C GLN A 123 5.20 -6.71 -21.04
N GLU A 124 5.23 -7.33 -22.21
CA GLU A 124 4.14 -8.20 -22.67
C GLU A 124 3.90 -9.35 -21.68
N GLY A 125 2.64 -9.59 -21.34
CA GLY A 125 2.21 -10.60 -20.37
C GLY A 125 2.37 -10.22 -18.90
N VAL A 126 2.89 -9.02 -18.59
CA VAL A 126 2.94 -8.47 -17.22
C VAL A 126 1.61 -7.82 -16.87
N GLU A 127 1.07 -8.16 -15.72
CA GLU A 127 -0.19 -7.64 -15.21
C GLU A 127 0.00 -6.65 -14.05
N VAL A 128 1.13 -6.76 -13.35
CA VAL A 128 1.46 -5.92 -12.20
C VAL A 128 2.96 -5.63 -12.16
N ALA A 129 3.31 -4.38 -11.84
CA ALA A 129 4.66 -4.06 -11.42
C ALA A 129 4.66 -3.65 -9.95
N ALA A 130 5.58 -4.21 -9.17
CA ALA A 130 5.65 -4.06 -7.72
C ALA A 130 7.11 -4.11 -7.22
N VAL A 131 7.33 -3.63 -6.01
CA VAL A 131 8.63 -3.74 -5.34
C VAL A 131 8.69 -5.01 -4.51
N GLU A 132 9.82 -5.69 -4.58
CA GLU A 132 10.11 -6.87 -3.76
C GLU A 132 9.91 -6.58 -2.27
N ASP A 133 9.27 -7.51 -1.54
CA ASP A 133 9.05 -7.36 -0.10
C ASP A 133 10.37 -7.49 0.67
N SER A 134 10.47 -6.78 1.79
CA SER A 134 11.67 -6.80 2.64
C SER A 134 12.02 -8.18 3.22
N CYS A 135 11.08 -9.10 3.21
CA CYS A 135 11.25 -10.48 3.66
C CYS A 135 11.18 -11.48 2.50
N SER A 136 11.33 -11.04 1.26
CA SER A 136 11.16 -11.86 0.05
C SER A 136 12.06 -13.09 -0.04
N ALA A 137 13.21 -13.10 0.61
CA ALA A 137 14.10 -14.26 0.64
C ALA A 137 13.73 -15.30 1.71
N ASN A 138 12.67 -15.08 2.50
CA ASN A 138 12.23 -16.03 3.50
C ASN A 138 11.58 -17.27 2.85
N PRO A 139 12.15 -18.49 2.98
CA PRO A 139 11.61 -19.71 2.36
C PRO A 139 10.17 -20.01 2.74
N PHE A 140 9.75 -19.55 3.93
CA PHE A 140 8.40 -19.77 4.44
C PHE A 140 7.30 -19.21 3.49
N TYR A 141 7.52 -18.11 2.80
CA TYR A 141 6.56 -17.59 1.82
C TYR A 141 6.38 -18.52 0.63
N TYR A 142 7.48 -19.09 0.13
CA TYR A 142 7.45 -19.99 -1.02
C TYR A 142 6.81 -21.35 -0.69
N GLU A 143 7.14 -21.89 0.47
CA GLU A 143 6.59 -23.18 0.92
C GLU A 143 5.08 -23.10 1.16
N ARG A 144 4.60 -22.08 1.92
CA ARG A 144 3.21 -21.97 2.30
C ARG A 144 2.29 -21.56 1.14
N LEU A 145 2.80 -20.77 0.19
CA LEU A 145 2.06 -20.31 -0.98
C LEU A 145 2.31 -21.15 -2.23
N ARG A 146 3.22 -22.13 -2.15
CA ARG A 146 3.63 -22.99 -3.27
C ARG A 146 4.17 -22.20 -4.47
N LEU A 147 4.88 -21.09 -4.20
CA LEU A 147 5.49 -20.25 -5.22
C LEU A 147 6.76 -20.88 -5.77
N SER A 148 7.04 -20.65 -7.05
CA SER A 148 8.28 -21.12 -7.67
C SER A 148 9.50 -20.36 -7.16
N ALA A 149 10.68 -20.96 -7.20
CA ALA A 149 11.94 -20.34 -6.78
C ALA A 149 12.34 -19.12 -7.63
N GLY A 150 11.74 -18.93 -8.80
CA GLY A 150 11.98 -17.76 -9.67
C GLY A 150 11.10 -16.56 -9.34
N HIS A 151 10.02 -16.75 -8.58
CA HIS A 151 9.18 -15.65 -8.12
C HIS A 151 9.90 -14.90 -6.99
N ARG A 152 9.78 -13.59 -6.97
CA ARG A 152 10.19 -12.76 -5.83
C ARG A 152 8.93 -12.23 -5.17
N TYR A 153 8.69 -12.64 -3.92
CA TYR A 153 7.52 -12.20 -3.17
C TYR A 153 7.54 -10.67 -3.06
N PHE A 154 6.48 -10.01 -3.50
CA PHE A 154 6.41 -8.54 -3.55
C PHE A 154 5.46 -7.97 -2.50
N ASN A 155 5.71 -6.72 -2.10
CA ASN A 155 4.84 -5.96 -1.21
C ASN A 155 3.71 -5.32 -2.01
N ALA A 156 2.48 -5.44 -1.52
CA ALA A 156 1.27 -5.00 -2.21
C ALA A 156 0.88 -3.52 -1.97
N GLY A 157 1.65 -2.77 -1.18
CA GLY A 157 1.28 -1.39 -0.82
C GLY A 157 1.51 -0.35 -1.92
N VAL A 158 2.35 -0.68 -2.92
CA VAL A 158 2.54 0.15 -4.12
C VAL A 158 2.53 -0.77 -5.33
N LEU A 159 1.54 -0.61 -6.20
CA LEU A 159 1.39 -1.44 -7.40
C LEU A 159 1.11 -0.56 -8.61
N LEU A 160 1.77 -0.84 -9.73
CA LEU A 160 1.33 -0.39 -11.04
C LEU A 160 0.60 -1.55 -11.71
N ILE A 161 -0.68 -1.37 -11.99
CA ILE A 161 -1.58 -2.45 -12.43
C ILE A 161 -2.08 -2.19 -13.85
N ASP A 162 -2.02 -3.20 -14.71
CA ASP A 162 -2.74 -3.24 -15.97
C ASP A 162 -4.15 -3.81 -15.72
N LEU A 163 -5.13 -2.91 -15.60
CA LEU A 163 -6.52 -3.31 -15.37
C LEU A 163 -7.17 -3.95 -16.60
N ASN A 164 -6.69 -3.67 -17.80
CA ASN A 164 -7.19 -4.34 -18.99
C ASN A 164 -6.80 -5.82 -18.95
N ALA A 165 -5.53 -6.11 -18.65
CA ALA A 165 -5.08 -7.51 -18.49
C ALA A 165 -5.84 -8.22 -17.36
N TRP A 166 -6.10 -7.54 -16.23
CA TRP A 166 -6.90 -8.12 -15.14
C TRP A 166 -8.33 -8.45 -15.57
N ARG A 167 -8.98 -7.55 -16.34
CA ARG A 167 -10.34 -7.77 -16.87
C ARG A 167 -10.36 -8.93 -17.85
N GLU A 168 -9.45 -8.94 -18.82
CA GLU A 168 -9.36 -10.01 -19.84
C GLU A 168 -9.17 -11.39 -19.21
N ARG A 169 -8.40 -11.45 -18.13
CA ARG A 169 -8.13 -12.71 -17.41
C ARG A 169 -9.25 -13.11 -16.44
N GLY A 170 -10.18 -12.23 -16.11
CA GLY A 170 -11.17 -12.46 -15.06
C GLY A 170 -10.54 -12.54 -13.66
N PHE A 171 -9.62 -11.64 -13.36
CA PHE A 171 -8.78 -11.65 -12.14
C PHE A 171 -9.60 -11.77 -10.86
N VAL A 172 -10.70 -11.04 -10.75
CA VAL A 172 -11.58 -11.06 -9.56
C VAL A 172 -12.14 -12.47 -9.32
N GLY A 173 -12.61 -13.12 -10.39
CA GLY A 173 -13.10 -14.51 -10.30
C GLY A 173 -12.03 -15.47 -9.82
N LEU A 174 -10.79 -15.34 -10.32
CA LEU A 174 -9.65 -16.15 -9.88
C LEU A 174 -9.30 -15.89 -8.40
N ALA A 175 -9.36 -14.64 -7.96
CA ALA A 175 -9.11 -14.27 -6.56
C ALA A 175 -10.17 -14.89 -5.63
N MET A 176 -11.45 -14.80 -6.01
CA MET A 176 -12.54 -15.40 -5.24
C MET A 176 -12.47 -16.92 -5.22
N GLU A 177 -12.08 -17.55 -6.32
CA GLU A 177 -11.85 -19.00 -6.38
C GLU A 177 -10.72 -19.42 -5.44
N LEU A 178 -9.58 -18.70 -5.46
CA LEU A 178 -8.45 -19.00 -4.58
C LEU A 178 -8.83 -18.87 -3.10
N LEU A 179 -9.52 -17.77 -2.75
CA LEU A 179 -9.98 -17.51 -1.38
C LEU A 179 -11.01 -18.56 -0.93
N GLY A 180 -11.93 -18.97 -1.83
CA GLY A 180 -12.98 -19.95 -1.53
C GLY A 180 -12.48 -21.37 -1.35
N LYS A 181 -11.36 -21.75 -1.99
CA LYS A 181 -10.77 -23.09 -1.84
C LYS A 181 -10.18 -23.34 -0.46
N GLY A 182 -9.65 -22.29 0.20
CA GLY A 182 -9.03 -22.41 1.52
C GLY A 182 -7.81 -23.36 1.59
N GLU A 183 -7.18 -23.66 0.44
CA GLU A 183 -6.06 -24.62 0.33
C GLU A 183 -4.72 -24.04 0.75
N LEU A 184 -4.60 -22.70 0.73
CA LEU A 184 -3.39 -21.99 1.08
C LEU A 184 -3.59 -21.24 2.40
N ARG A 185 -2.53 -21.21 3.18
CA ARG A 185 -2.49 -20.36 4.37
C ARG A 185 -2.10 -18.94 3.97
N LEU A 186 -3.07 -18.01 3.98
CA LEU A 186 -2.91 -16.61 3.59
C LEU A 186 -2.64 -15.74 4.83
N ASP A 187 -1.37 -15.67 5.27
CA ASP A 187 -1.00 -14.91 6.47
C ASP A 187 -1.07 -13.39 6.23
N TYR A 188 -0.75 -12.96 5.01
CA TYR A 188 -0.75 -11.57 4.58
C TYR A 188 -1.93 -11.24 3.65
N ALA A 189 -3.06 -11.94 3.83
CA ALA A 189 -4.33 -11.64 3.19
C ALA A 189 -4.22 -11.40 1.66
N ASP A 190 -4.58 -10.23 1.19
CA ASP A 190 -4.57 -9.83 -0.23
C ASP A 190 -3.18 -9.82 -0.86
N GLN A 191 -2.12 -9.51 -0.10
CA GLN A 191 -0.74 -9.56 -0.61
C GLN A 191 -0.36 -11.00 -1.02
N ASP A 192 -0.77 -12.02 -0.26
CA ASP A 192 -0.56 -13.41 -0.60
C ASP A 192 -1.34 -13.81 -1.86
N VAL A 193 -2.61 -13.39 -1.94
CA VAL A 193 -3.45 -13.64 -3.13
C VAL A 193 -2.80 -13.05 -4.39
N LEU A 194 -2.34 -11.81 -4.31
CA LEU A 194 -1.67 -11.13 -5.43
C LEU A 194 -0.40 -11.85 -5.86
N ASN A 195 0.45 -12.25 -4.90
CA ASN A 195 1.69 -12.97 -5.19
C ASN A 195 1.42 -14.34 -5.87
N VAL A 196 0.37 -15.05 -5.44
CA VAL A 196 -0.01 -16.33 -6.07
C VAL A 196 -0.57 -16.11 -7.48
N LEU A 197 -1.51 -15.18 -7.64
CA LEU A 197 -2.18 -14.99 -8.92
C LEU A 197 -1.32 -14.30 -9.97
N CYS A 198 -0.39 -13.44 -9.56
CA CYS A 198 0.51 -12.71 -10.46
C CYS A 198 1.88 -13.40 -10.62
N GLU A 199 2.05 -14.64 -10.16
CA GLU A 199 3.25 -15.40 -10.39
C GLU A 199 3.52 -15.55 -11.90
N GLY A 200 4.76 -15.23 -12.32
CA GLY A 200 5.14 -15.20 -13.74
C GLY A 200 4.58 -14.02 -14.55
N ARG A 201 3.79 -13.12 -13.92
CA ARG A 201 3.16 -11.94 -14.53
C ARG A 201 3.52 -10.64 -13.82
N THR A 202 4.55 -10.71 -12.96
CA THR A 202 5.03 -9.57 -12.16
C THR A 202 6.33 -9.03 -12.74
N GLN A 203 6.40 -7.72 -12.90
CA GLN A 203 7.63 -6.97 -13.18
C GLN A 203 8.08 -6.26 -11.91
N TYR A 204 9.40 -6.32 -11.62
CA TYR A 204 9.89 -5.75 -10.36
C TYR A 204 10.39 -4.34 -10.57
N LEU A 205 9.86 -3.42 -9.74
CA LEU A 205 10.20 -2.01 -9.72
C LEU A 205 11.48 -1.76 -8.89
N PRO A 206 12.22 -0.68 -9.17
CA PRO A 206 13.27 -0.19 -8.27
C PRO A 206 12.74 0.07 -6.86
N PHE A 207 13.55 -0.25 -5.85
CA PHE A 207 13.16 -0.13 -4.44
C PHE A 207 12.75 1.28 -4.01
N ARG A 208 13.22 2.32 -4.68
CA ARG A 208 12.81 3.70 -4.40
C ARG A 208 11.31 3.94 -4.44
N TYR A 209 10.56 3.11 -5.19
CA TYR A 209 9.10 3.24 -5.32
C TYR A 209 8.31 2.57 -4.19
N ASN A 210 8.96 1.85 -3.28
CA ASN A 210 8.33 1.30 -2.08
C ASN A 210 9.41 0.95 -1.06
N LEU A 211 10.06 1.99 -0.48
CA LEU A 211 11.04 1.80 0.60
C LEU A 211 10.31 1.47 1.90
N GLN A 212 10.29 0.20 2.23
CA GLN A 212 9.65 -0.34 3.42
C GLN A 212 10.49 -0.10 4.68
N GLU A 213 9.85 -0.04 5.85
CA GLU A 213 10.54 0.28 7.10
C GLU A 213 11.79 -0.57 7.35
N ALA A 214 11.72 -1.89 7.13
CA ALA A 214 12.85 -2.78 7.33
C ALA A 214 14.05 -2.42 6.44
N MET A 215 13.82 -1.91 5.24
CA MET A 215 14.86 -1.49 4.29
C MET A 215 15.60 -0.23 4.74
N LEU A 216 14.95 0.62 5.54
CA LEU A 216 15.56 1.82 6.14
C LEU A 216 16.47 1.49 7.31
N ARG A 217 16.40 0.27 7.84
CA ARG A 217 17.32 -0.26 8.83
C ARG A 217 18.49 -0.89 8.09
N ARG A 218 19.70 -0.64 8.52
CA ARG A 218 20.92 -1.15 7.87
C ARG A 218 21.02 -2.69 7.77
N TYR A 219 20.14 -3.39 8.46
CA TYR A 219 20.13 -4.85 8.49
C TYR A 219 18.76 -5.40 8.10
N VAL A 220 18.70 -6.02 6.92
CA VAL A 220 17.54 -6.74 6.40
C VAL A 220 18.01 -8.18 6.12
N PRO A 221 17.83 -9.11 7.08
CA PRO A 221 18.43 -10.45 6.98
C PRO A 221 17.83 -11.31 5.86
N GLU A 222 16.56 -11.09 5.53
CA GLU A 222 15.76 -11.95 4.66
C GLU A 222 15.61 -11.38 3.24
N ILE A 223 16.64 -10.70 2.74
CA ILE A 223 16.68 -10.15 1.39
C ILE A 223 17.97 -10.56 0.67
N SER A 224 17.94 -10.69 -0.65
CA SER A 224 19.10 -11.06 -1.45
C SER A 224 20.19 -9.98 -1.42
N GLU A 225 21.47 -10.37 -1.65
CA GLU A 225 22.58 -9.41 -1.70
C GLU A 225 22.39 -8.38 -2.84
N ARG A 226 21.86 -8.80 -3.99
CA ARG A 226 21.51 -7.90 -5.09
C ARG A 226 20.50 -6.83 -4.63
N ALA A 227 19.42 -7.27 -4.00
CA ALA A 227 18.38 -6.35 -3.51
C ALA A 227 18.93 -5.40 -2.45
N ARG A 228 19.84 -5.85 -1.59
CA ARG A 228 20.52 -5.01 -0.60
C ARG A 228 21.29 -3.86 -1.24
N GLN A 229 22.04 -4.12 -2.31
CA GLN A 229 22.78 -3.08 -3.05
C GLN A 229 21.83 -2.08 -3.72
N GLU A 230 20.74 -2.55 -4.33
CA GLU A 230 19.72 -1.70 -4.95
C GLU A 230 18.98 -0.84 -3.89
N ILE A 231 18.69 -1.39 -2.70
CA ILE A 231 18.10 -0.64 -1.59
C ILE A 231 19.02 0.50 -1.17
N VAL A 232 20.32 0.23 -0.95
CA VAL A 232 21.29 1.27 -0.56
C VAL A 232 21.29 2.41 -1.57
N ALA A 233 21.31 2.09 -2.89
CA ALA A 233 21.23 3.11 -3.93
C ALA A 233 19.91 3.90 -3.93
N SER A 234 18.82 3.31 -3.44
CA SER A 234 17.49 3.93 -3.38
C SER A 234 17.29 4.83 -2.16
N LEU A 235 18.14 4.71 -1.12
CA LEU A 235 18.01 5.51 0.11
C LEU A 235 18.29 7.00 -0.11
N ASP A 236 19.12 7.34 -1.10
CA ASP A 236 19.49 8.73 -1.39
C ASP A 236 18.39 9.52 -2.11
N CYS A 237 17.50 8.82 -2.81
CA CYS A 237 16.41 9.44 -3.58
C CYS A 237 15.12 8.59 -3.53
N PRO A 238 14.49 8.44 -2.35
CA PRO A 238 13.26 7.70 -2.20
C PRO A 238 12.11 8.41 -2.95
N ALA A 239 11.31 7.66 -3.70
CA ALA A 239 10.08 8.19 -4.27
C ALA A 239 8.87 7.92 -3.36
N ILE A 240 8.85 6.77 -2.68
CA ILE A 240 7.83 6.42 -1.71
C ILE A 240 8.46 5.77 -0.48
N ILE A 241 8.13 6.30 0.69
CA ILE A 241 8.42 5.69 2.00
C ILE A 241 7.17 4.99 2.49
N HIS A 242 7.25 3.70 2.77
CA HIS A 242 6.13 2.89 3.23
C HIS A 242 6.34 2.41 4.66
N PHE A 243 5.45 2.80 5.54
CA PHE A 243 5.46 2.46 6.97
C PHE A 243 4.85 1.06 7.18
N THR A 244 5.50 0.01 6.65
CA THR A 244 4.96 -1.36 6.57
C THR A 244 4.81 -2.07 7.90
N TYR A 245 5.54 -1.67 8.95
CA TYR A 245 5.60 -2.37 10.22
C TYR A 245 4.54 -1.88 11.22
N ILE A 246 4.42 -2.58 12.36
CA ILE A 246 3.44 -2.27 13.44
C ILE A 246 3.69 -0.89 14.06
N LEU A 247 4.97 -0.49 14.17
CA LEU A 247 5.36 0.79 14.77
C LEU A 247 5.32 1.92 13.73
N LYS A 248 4.13 2.32 13.37
CA LYS A 248 3.89 3.44 12.44
C LYS A 248 4.42 4.78 13.02
N PRO A 249 4.67 5.81 12.20
CA PRO A 249 5.09 7.15 12.67
C PRO A 249 4.19 7.72 13.76
N TRP A 250 2.90 7.42 13.70
CA TRP A 250 1.89 7.84 14.68
C TRP A 250 1.79 6.95 15.92
N CYS A 251 2.70 5.99 16.10
CA CYS A 251 2.83 5.26 17.35
C CYS A 251 3.78 6.00 18.30
N TYR A 252 3.47 5.99 19.61
CA TYR A 252 4.26 6.69 20.62
C TYR A 252 5.73 6.26 20.64
N THR A 253 5.98 4.96 20.56
CA THR A 253 7.31 4.34 20.61
C THR A 253 8.04 4.32 19.27
N SER A 254 7.48 4.94 18.23
CA SER A 254 8.09 4.96 16.90
C SER A 254 9.30 5.91 16.85
N PHE A 255 10.42 5.38 16.38
CA PHE A 255 11.63 6.12 16.04
C PHE A 255 11.91 6.09 14.54
N HIS A 256 10.85 6.05 13.72
CA HIS A 256 10.97 5.97 12.27
C HIS A 256 11.71 7.20 11.72
N PRO A 257 12.72 7.04 10.84
CA PRO A 257 13.55 8.18 10.37
C PRO A 257 12.73 9.24 9.61
N TYR A 258 11.61 8.86 8.98
CA TYR A 258 10.70 9.78 8.28
C TYR A 258 9.50 10.23 9.13
N LYS A 259 9.56 10.08 10.46
CA LYS A 259 8.48 10.50 11.37
C LYS A 259 8.16 11.99 11.24
N GLU A 260 9.18 12.84 11.17
CA GLU A 260 9.02 14.30 11.02
C GLU A 260 8.40 14.66 9.66
N HIS A 261 8.77 13.96 8.58
CA HIS A 261 8.15 14.16 7.27
C HIS A 261 6.67 13.76 7.28
N PHE A 262 6.31 12.67 7.99
CA PHE A 262 4.92 12.30 8.19
C PHE A 262 4.14 13.43 8.89
N TYR A 263 4.67 13.97 9.98
CA TYR A 263 4.00 15.05 10.71
C TYR A 263 3.98 16.38 9.96
N TYR A 264 4.94 16.65 9.09
CA TYR A 264 4.89 17.80 8.19
C TYR A 264 3.62 17.83 7.33
N TYR A 265 3.21 16.70 6.77
CA TYR A 265 1.96 16.59 6.01
C TYR A 265 0.74 16.40 6.93
N PHE A 266 0.87 15.64 8.00
CA PHE A 266 -0.22 15.41 8.94
C PHE A 266 -0.72 16.70 9.57
N ASP A 267 0.16 17.63 9.91
CA ASP A 267 -0.17 18.93 10.49
C ASP A 267 -0.83 19.92 9.50
N GLN A 268 -0.92 19.56 8.23
CA GLN A 268 -1.71 20.28 7.23
C GLN A 268 -3.16 19.76 7.14
N THR A 269 -3.51 18.74 7.93
CA THR A 269 -4.85 18.18 8.02
C THR A 269 -5.65 18.82 9.17
N GLU A 270 -6.94 18.48 9.29
CA GLU A 270 -7.75 18.92 10.42
C GLU A 270 -7.30 18.32 11.77
N TRP A 271 -6.47 17.29 11.76
CA TRP A 271 -5.87 16.68 12.95
C TRP A 271 -4.51 17.28 13.33
N CYS A 272 -4.22 18.50 12.85
CA CYS A 272 -2.99 19.24 13.18
C CYS A 272 -2.73 19.23 14.69
N GLY A 273 -1.51 18.91 15.08
CA GLY A 273 -1.09 18.86 16.49
C GLY A 273 -1.46 17.58 17.23
N GLU A 274 -2.26 16.68 16.67
CA GLU A 274 -2.45 15.37 17.29
C GLU A 274 -1.11 14.61 17.34
N ARG A 275 -0.76 14.16 18.53
CA ARG A 275 0.43 13.32 18.75
C ARG A 275 0.10 12.11 19.61
N PRO A 276 0.76 10.99 19.39
CA PRO A 276 0.52 9.80 20.19
C PRO A 276 0.91 10.04 21.63
N SER A 277 0.06 9.61 22.55
CA SER A 277 0.35 9.58 23.97
C SER A 277 0.73 8.16 24.41
N PRO A 278 1.56 8.00 25.46
CA PRO A 278 1.90 6.67 25.95
C PRO A 278 0.63 5.94 26.41
N SER A 279 0.49 4.71 25.96
CA SER A 279 -0.55 3.81 26.48
C SER A 279 -0.38 3.58 27.98
N TRP A 280 -1.42 3.14 28.67
CA TRP A 280 -1.32 2.79 30.10
C TRP A 280 -0.21 1.78 30.38
N LYS A 281 -0.04 0.77 29.53
CA LYS A 281 1.05 -0.23 29.64
C LYS A 281 2.44 0.40 29.49
N GLU A 282 2.62 1.37 28.61
CA GLU A 282 3.88 2.09 28.42
C GLU A 282 4.18 3.04 29.59
N ARG A 283 3.15 3.65 30.20
CA ARG A 283 3.29 4.45 31.42
C ARG A 283 3.76 3.60 32.59
N VAL A 284 3.17 2.40 32.79
CA VAL A 284 3.54 1.47 33.86
C VAL A 284 4.96 0.94 33.68
N ARG A 285 5.40 0.62 32.45
CA ARG A 285 6.80 0.21 32.21
C ARG A 285 7.80 1.28 32.62
N ARG A 286 7.57 2.56 32.28
CA ARG A 286 8.43 3.67 32.70
C ARG A 286 8.49 3.84 34.24
N TRP A 287 7.43 3.51 34.95
CA TRP A 287 7.42 3.55 36.42
C TRP A 287 8.28 2.47 37.05
N ASN A 288 8.47 1.34 36.37
CA ASN A 288 9.28 0.21 36.88
C ASN A 288 10.76 0.29 36.45
N GLU A 289 11.13 1.27 35.59
CA GLU A 289 12.51 1.51 35.13
C GLU A 289 13.19 2.71 35.82
N VAL A 290 12.48 3.37 36.77
CA VAL A 290 12.97 4.42 37.68
C VAL A 290 13.08 3.87 39.10
#